data_cdda9312a315349b6f70ecbce9c13d1c
#
_entry.id   cdda9312a315349b6f70ecbce9c13d1c
#
_cell.length_a   1.000
_cell.length_b   1.000
_cell.length_c   1.000
_cell.angle_alpha   90.00
_cell.angle_beta   90.00
_cell.angle_gamma   90.00
#
_symmetry.space_group_name_H-M   'P 1'
#
loop_
_entity.id
_entity.type
_entity.pdbx_description
1 polymer ?
#
loop_
_entity_poly.entity_id
_entity_poly.type
_entity_poly.pdbx_seq_one_letter_code
_entity_poly.pdbx_strand_id
1 'polypeptide(L)'
;MDAQLCDSLLLKTSSACPPGTVARWHATMGNSAWSQAVIQSVATAKAENGQPIHYIYLHLAHAQEATRTECQDFEKRWHALTGHSAEVSRLREMLRCEGASFGATPGVHYVVETDTDEGWETEIFKWYDQEHMPGLATVPGCILARRLLNLDHAPRSYACYDLVTHETLGSPPWLAVRATAWSDICRPHFTNTARTLFEQPNA
;
A
#
# COMPACT_ATOMS: atom_id res chain seq x y z
N MET A 1 13.02 -13.62 -19.17
CA MET A 1 11.66 -13.73 -18.60
C MET A 1 11.68 -12.97 -17.30
N ASP A 2 10.79 -11.99 -17.14
CA ASP A 2 10.76 -11.06 -16.00
C ASP A 2 9.63 -11.40 -15.02
N ALA A 3 9.36 -12.70 -14.84
CA ALA A 3 8.38 -13.17 -13.87
C ALA A 3 8.96 -13.09 -12.46
N GLN A 4 8.19 -12.51 -11.53
CA GLN A 4 8.53 -12.43 -10.13
C GLN A 4 7.34 -12.89 -9.28
N LEU A 5 7.64 -13.54 -8.17
CA LEU A 5 6.65 -13.97 -7.21
C LEU A 5 6.11 -12.77 -6.44
N CYS A 6 4.82 -12.48 -6.57
CA CYS A 6 4.12 -11.41 -5.88
C CYS A 6 2.72 -11.87 -5.44
N ASP A 7 2.20 -11.24 -4.41
CA ASP A 7 0.87 -11.53 -3.86
C ASP A 7 -0.09 -10.35 -4.00
N SER A 8 0.44 -9.22 -4.45
CA SER A 8 -0.37 -8.02 -4.64
C SER A 8 0.04 -7.26 -5.89
N LEU A 9 -0.93 -6.61 -6.55
CA LEU A 9 -0.70 -5.55 -7.53
C LEU A 9 -1.19 -4.23 -6.95
N LEU A 10 -0.49 -3.15 -7.27
CA LEU A 10 -0.91 -1.79 -6.97
C LEU A 10 -1.04 -0.99 -8.26
N LEU A 11 -2.25 -0.53 -8.55
CA LEU A 11 -2.49 0.49 -9.57
C LEU A 11 -2.52 1.87 -8.90
N LYS A 12 -1.66 2.77 -9.38
CA LYS A 12 -1.62 4.18 -9.00
C LYS A 12 -2.12 5.05 -10.15
N THR A 13 -3.03 5.97 -9.87
CA THR A 13 -3.49 6.97 -10.84
C THR A 13 -3.81 8.29 -10.14
N SER A 14 -3.60 9.40 -10.83
CA SER A 14 -3.94 10.76 -10.38
C SER A 14 -5.20 11.32 -11.05
N SER A 15 -6.10 10.46 -11.49
CA SER A 15 -7.36 10.85 -12.11
C SER A 15 -8.55 10.48 -11.24
N ALA A 16 -9.66 11.20 -11.43
CA ALA A 16 -10.92 10.83 -10.80
C ALA A 16 -11.33 9.41 -11.23
N CYS A 17 -11.81 8.63 -10.28
CA CYS A 17 -12.25 7.27 -10.50
C CYS A 17 -13.76 7.18 -10.25
N PRO A 18 -14.63 7.36 -11.27
CA PRO A 18 -16.06 7.29 -11.12
C PRO A 18 -16.51 5.92 -10.52
N PRO A 19 -17.63 5.88 -9.79
CA PRO A 19 -18.16 4.65 -9.23
C PRO A 19 -18.26 3.52 -10.28
N GLY A 20 -17.89 2.32 -9.88
CA GLY A 20 -17.89 1.14 -10.75
C GLY A 20 -16.72 1.02 -11.73
N THR A 21 -15.84 2.04 -11.85
CA THR A 21 -14.69 1.97 -12.76
C THR A 21 -13.73 0.85 -12.38
N VAL A 22 -13.39 0.73 -11.08
CA VAL A 22 -12.49 -0.32 -10.58
C VAL A 22 -13.06 -1.71 -10.86
N ALA A 23 -14.35 -1.92 -10.60
CA ALA A 23 -15.01 -3.20 -10.85
C ALA A 23 -15.01 -3.56 -12.36
N ARG A 24 -15.27 -2.59 -13.23
CA ARG A 24 -15.19 -2.80 -14.69
C ARG A 24 -13.77 -3.12 -15.15
N TRP A 25 -12.77 -2.41 -14.63
CA TRP A 25 -11.37 -2.71 -14.93
C TRP A 25 -10.98 -4.11 -14.45
N HIS A 26 -11.32 -4.46 -13.20
CA HIS A 26 -11.05 -5.78 -12.63
C HIS A 26 -11.71 -6.90 -13.46
N ALA A 27 -12.94 -6.69 -13.92
CA ALA A 27 -13.64 -7.66 -14.78
C ALA A 27 -12.89 -7.93 -16.10
N THR A 28 -12.04 -7.00 -16.58
CA THR A 28 -11.22 -7.22 -17.79
C THR A 28 -10.09 -8.23 -17.59
N MET A 29 -9.78 -8.63 -16.34
CA MET A 29 -8.68 -9.56 -16.05
C MET A 29 -9.02 -11.01 -16.44
N GLY A 30 -10.29 -11.28 -16.70
CA GLY A 30 -10.75 -12.55 -17.30
C GLY A 30 -10.38 -13.75 -16.44
N ASN A 31 -9.64 -14.69 -17.02
CA ASN A 31 -9.24 -15.93 -16.35
C ASN A 31 -7.85 -15.83 -15.66
N SER A 32 -7.27 -14.63 -15.55
CA SER A 32 -6.03 -14.50 -14.79
C SER A 32 -6.30 -14.74 -13.29
N ALA A 33 -5.25 -15.10 -12.55
CA ALA A 33 -5.37 -15.27 -11.10
C ALA A 33 -5.84 -13.99 -10.41
N TRP A 34 -5.52 -12.83 -10.97
CA TRP A 34 -5.91 -11.51 -10.45
C TRP A 34 -7.41 -11.26 -10.48
N SER A 35 -8.18 -12.01 -11.28
CA SER A 35 -9.65 -11.94 -11.25
C SER A 35 -10.27 -12.43 -9.93
N GLN A 36 -9.50 -13.14 -9.11
CA GLN A 36 -9.93 -13.64 -7.79
C GLN A 36 -9.36 -12.77 -6.64
N ALA A 37 -8.66 -11.69 -6.96
CA ALA A 37 -8.05 -10.83 -5.95
C ALA A 37 -9.10 -10.07 -5.13
N VAL A 38 -8.80 -9.88 -3.85
CA VAL A 38 -9.53 -8.93 -3.00
C VAL A 38 -9.12 -7.52 -3.38
N ILE A 39 -10.08 -6.67 -3.69
CA ILE A 39 -9.84 -5.29 -4.10
C ILE A 39 -9.89 -4.37 -2.88
N GLN A 40 -8.84 -3.57 -2.69
CA GLN A 40 -8.85 -2.41 -1.79
C GLN A 40 -8.62 -1.16 -2.63
N SER A 41 -9.60 -0.25 -2.67
CA SER A 41 -9.52 1.00 -3.43
C SER A 41 -9.61 2.18 -2.47
N VAL A 42 -8.60 3.04 -2.50
CA VAL A 42 -8.47 4.19 -1.60
C VAL A 42 -8.10 5.45 -2.39
N ALA A 43 -8.58 6.60 -1.94
CA ALA A 43 -8.33 7.87 -2.60
C ALA A 43 -7.99 8.98 -1.60
N THR A 44 -7.18 9.95 -2.01
CA THR A 44 -7.00 11.18 -1.23
C THR A 44 -8.16 12.12 -1.50
N ALA A 45 -8.58 12.88 -0.49
CA ALA A 45 -9.59 13.94 -0.65
C ALA A 45 -9.10 15.03 -1.62
N LYS A 46 -7.81 15.38 -1.56
CA LYS A 46 -7.13 16.30 -2.48
C LYS A 46 -5.67 15.93 -2.62
N ALA A 47 -5.13 15.98 -3.83
CA ALA A 47 -3.68 15.97 -4.05
C ALA A 47 -3.10 17.39 -3.98
N GLU A 48 -1.78 17.50 -3.83
CA GLU A 48 -1.08 18.78 -3.81
C GLU A 48 -1.33 19.64 -5.07
N ASN A 49 -1.62 18.98 -6.20
CA ASN A 49 -1.96 19.60 -7.50
C ASN A 49 -3.47 19.75 -7.76
N GLY A 50 -4.31 19.49 -6.74
CA GLY A 50 -5.77 19.54 -6.83
C GLY A 50 -6.43 18.33 -7.49
N GLN A 51 -5.65 17.32 -7.91
CA GLN A 51 -6.16 16.04 -8.42
C GLN A 51 -6.09 14.96 -7.35
N PRO A 52 -7.10 14.09 -7.20
CA PRO A 52 -7.04 13.00 -6.25
C PRO A 52 -6.00 11.96 -6.68
N ILE A 53 -5.28 11.40 -5.72
CA ILE A 53 -4.46 10.21 -5.92
C ILE A 53 -5.30 9.01 -5.53
N HIS A 54 -5.35 8.01 -6.41
CA HIS A 54 -6.02 6.74 -6.16
C HIS A 54 -5.01 5.60 -6.14
N TYR A 55 -5.10 4.77 -5.10
CA TYR A 55 -4.42 3.49 -5.02
C TYR A 55 -5.46 2.38 -5.06
N ILE A 56 -5.26 1.44 -5.96
CA ILE A 56 -6.11 0.27 -6.12
C ILE A 56 -5.22 -0.96 -5.96
N TYR A 57 -5.37 -1.62 -4.82
CA TYR A 57 -4.66 -2.87 -4.54
C TYR A 57 -5.52 -4.04 -4.99
N LEU A 58 -4.87 -5.02 -5.58
CA LEU A 58 -5.40 -6.36 -5.82
C LEU A 58 -4.58 -7.32 -4.95
N HIS A 59 -5.19 -7.92 -3.94
CA HIS A 59 -4.53 -8.84 -3.03
C HIS A 59 -4.94 -10.27 -3.30
N LEU A 60 -3.99 -11.17 -3.47
CA LEU A 60 -4.20 -12.61 -3.56
C LEU A 60 -3.96 -13.28 -2.20
N ALA A 61 -4.64 -14.40 -1.96
CA ALA A 61 -4.42 -15.22 -0.78
C ALA A 61 -3.03 -15.92 -0.79
N HIS A 62 -2.49 -16.16 -1.99
CA HIS A 62 -1.20 -16.80 -2.19
C HIS A 62 -0.43 -16.11 -3.30
N ALA A 63 0.89 -15.97 -3.09
CA ALA A 63 1.76 -15.37 -4.08
C ALA A 63 1.79 -16.20 -5.37
N GLN A 64 1.86 -15.50 -6.50
CA GLN A 64 1.95 -16.08 -7.84
C GLN A 64 3.02 -15.37 -8.66
N GLU A 65 3.50 -16.04 -9.69
CA GLU A 65 4.37 -15.40 -10.67
C GLU A 65 3.55 -14.43 -11.52
N ALA A 66 4.02 -13.21 -11.62
CA ALA A 66 3.52 -12.20 -12.55
C ALA A 66 4.67 -11.57 -13.33
N THR A 67 4.38 -11.16 -14.56
CA THR A 67 5.37 -10.52 -15.45
C THR A 67 5.12 -9.02 -15.53
N ARG A 68 6.15 -8.24 -15.86
CA ARG A 68 5.99 -6.81 -16.17
C ARG A 68 5.06 -6.59 -17.37
N THR A 69 5.09 -7.49 -18.35
CA THR A 69 4.19 -7.44 -19.51
C THR A 69 2.73 -7.53 -19.10
N GLU A 70 2.39 -8.40 -18.13
CA GLU A 70 1.03 -8.51 -17.60
C GLU A 70 0.59 -7.21 -16.91
N CYS A 71 1.46 -6.59 -16.10
CA CYS A 71 1.19 -5.28 -15.51
C CYS A 71 0.92 -4.20 -16.57
N GLN A 72 1.76 -4.15 -17.61
CA GLN A 72 1.57 -3.23 -18.74
C GLN A 72 0.24 -3.46 -19.49
N ASP A 73 -0.21 -4.70 -19.60
CA ASP A 73 -1.51 -4.99 -20.20
C ASP A 73 -2.67 -4.52 -19.31
N PHE A 74 -2.53 -4.59 -17.98
CA PHE A 74 -3.49 -3.99 -17.05
C PHE A 74 -3.50 -2.46 -17.11
N GLU A 75 -2.35 -1.81 -17.29
CA GLU A 75 -2.23 -0.36 -17.54
C GLU A 75 -2.96 0.03 -18.84
N LYS A 76 -2.75 -0.70 -19.94
CA LYS A 76 -3.44 -0.46 -21.22
C LYS A 76 -4.95 -0.61 -21.09
N ARG A 77 -5.42 -1.64 -20.37
CA ARG A 77 -6.86 -1.85 -20.13
C ARG A 77 -7.46 -0.75 -19.29
N TRP A 78 -6.72 -0.25 -18.29
CA TRP A 78 -7.12 0.93 -17.52
C TRP A 78 -7.27 2.16 -18.42
N HIS A 79 -6.25 2.43 -19.24
CA HIS A 79 -6.27 3.55 -20.17
C HIS A 79 -7.44 3.45 -21.18
N ALA A 80 -7.65 2.26 -21.77
CA ALA A 80 -8.76 2.04 -22.70
C ALA A 80 -10.14 2.29 -22.07
N LEU A 81 -10.28 1.98 -20.77
CA LEU A 81 -11.53 2.16 -20.05
C LEU A 81 -11.78 3.59 -19.59
N THR A 82 -10.73 4.32 -19.21
CA THR A 82 -10.83 5.60 -18.49
C THR A 82 -10.32 6.80 -19.31
N GLY A 83 -9.49 6.57 -20.31
CA GLY A 83 -8.74 7.62 -21.02
C GLY A 83 -7.54 8.17 -20.24
N HIS A 84 -7.28 7.65 -19.02
CA HIS A 84 -6.22 8.15 -18.14
C HIS A 84 -5.10 7.13 -17.99
N SER A 85 -3.90 7.64 -17.73
CA SER A 85 -2.75 6.79 -17.43
C SER A 85 -2.81 6.26 -15.99
N ALA A 86 -2.27 5.08 -15.79
CA ALA A 86 -2.00 4.49 -14.49
C ALA A 86 -0.68 3.74 -14.54
N GLU A 87 -0.07 3.55 -13.38
CA GLU A 87 1.10 2.69 -13.17
C GLU A 87 0.66 1.46 -12.38
N VAL A 88 1.00 0.27 -12.86
CA VAL A 88 0.74 -0.98 -12.14
C VAL A 88 2.07 -1.60 -11.72
N SER A 89 2.22 -1.79 -10.40
CA SER A 89 3.40 -2.42 -9.79
C SER A 89 3.05 -3.75 -9.17
N ARG A 90 3.98 -4.70 -9.27
CA ARG A 90 3.97 -5.95 -8.51
C ARG A 90 4.48 -5.68 -7.09
N LEU A 91 3.73 -6.10 -6.10
CA LEU A 91 4.10 -5.98 -4.69
C LEU A 91 4.22 -7.36 -4.06
N ARG A 92 5.13 -7.48 -3.10
CA ARG A 92 5.29 -8.66 -2.25
C ARG A 92 5.04 -8.30 -0.79
N GLU A 93 4.10 -8.97 -0.15
CA GLU A 93 3.88 -8.81 1.30
C GLU A 93 5.04 -9.46 2.06
N MET A 94 5.72 -8.65 2.84
CA MET A 94 6.90 -9.07 3.62
C MET A 94 6.52 -9.29 5.08
N LEU A 95 5.51 -8.54 5.56
CA LEU A 95 4.98 -8.67 6.92
C LEU A 95 3.51 -8.28 6.93
N ARG A 96 2.72 -8.99 7.74
CA ARG A 96 1.33 -8.71 8.06
C ARG A 96 1.11 -8.84 9.55
N CYS A 97 0.60 -7.78 10.19
CA CYS A 97 0.23 -7.76 11.60
C CYS A 97 -1.25 -7.36 11.72
N GLU A 98 -2.07 -8.26 12.26
CA GLU A 98 -3.45 -7.92 12.66
C GLU A 98 -3.39 -6.96 13.83
N GLY A 99 -4.13 -5.87 13.72
CA GLY A 99 -4.10 -4.78 14.71
C GLY A 99 -5.04 -5.01 15.90
N ALA A 100 -4.88 -4.17 16.92
CA ALA A 100 -5.74 -4.20 18.13
C ALA A 100 -7.23 -3.97 17.81
N SER A 101 -7.54 -3.36 16.67
CA SER A 101 -8.91 -3.13 16.17
C SER A 101 -9.23 -4.00 14.95
N PHE A 102 -8.55 -5.15 14.79
CA PHE A 102 -8.81 -6.07 13.68
C PHE A 102 -10.29 -6.45 13.61
N GLY A 103 -10.85 -6.45 12.39
CA GLY A 103 -12.28 -6.67 12.15
C GLY A 103 -13.17 -5.43 12.22
N ALA A 104 -12.64 -4.27 12.66
CA ALA A 104 -13.36 -3.01 12.54
C ALA A 104 -13.39 -2.51 11.10
N THR A 105 -14.35 -1.63 10.79
CA THR A 105 -14.42 -0.98 9.47
C THR A 105 -13.33 0.09 9.36
N PRO A 106 -12.46 0.04 8.34
CA PRO A 106 -11.45 1.04 8.15
C PRO A 106 -12.04 2.36 7.64
N GLY A 107 -11.68 3.48 8.28
CA GLY A 107 -12.03 4.83 7.81
C GLY A 107 -10.90 5.47 7.00
N VAL A 108 -9.65 5.06 7.24
CA VAL A 108 -8.49 5.60 6.53
C VAL A 108 -7.44 4.52 6.25
N HIS A 109 -6.69 4.72 5.19
CA HIS A 109 -5.52 3.95 4.83
C HIS A 109 -4.30 4.89 4.81
N TYR A 110 -3.32 4.64 5.64
CA TYR A 110 -2.10 5.44 5.74
C TYR A 110 -0.93 4.66 5.16
N VAL A 111 -0.20 5.30 4.24
CA VAL A 111 0.95 4.68 3.57
C VAL A 111 2.18 5.54 3.76
N VAL A 112 3.28 4.91 4.15
CA VAL A 112 4.64 5.46 4.10
C VAL A 112 5.41 4.71 3.03
N GLU A 113 5.70 5.42 1.94
CA GLU A 113 6.56 4.94 0.87
C GLU A 113 7.97 5.46 1.10
N THR A 114 8.98 4.62 1.02
CA THR A 114 10.36 5.06 1.23
C THR A 114 11.35 4.14 0.54
N ASP A 115 12.46 4.72 0.12
CA ASP A 115 13.71 4.01 -0.13
C ASP A 115 14.62 4.12 1.10
N THR A 116 15.75 3.46 1.07
CA THR A 116 16.73 3.45 2.15
C THR A 116 18.07 3.97 1.65
N ASP A 117 18.84 4.60 2.52
CA ASP A 117 20.25 4.87 2.23
C ASP A 117 21.00 3.57 1.93
N GLU A 118 22.08 3.68 1.16
CA GLU A 118 22.94 2.55 0.83
C GLU A 118 23.47 1.86 2.12
N GLY A 119 23.31 0.55 2.18
CA GLY A 119 23.71 -0.29 3.31
C GLY A 119 22.72 -0.33 4.49
N TRP A 120 21.63 0.47 4.47
CA TRP A 120 20.67 0.54 5.58
C TRP A 120 19.42 -0.35 5.38
N GLU A 121 19.23 -0.93 4.22
CA GLU A 121 18.03 -1.72 3.88
C GLU A 121 17.78 -2.83 4.91
N THR A 122 18.79 -3.62 5.23
CA THR A 122 18.67 -4.76 6.16
C THR A 122 18.27 -4.30 7.56
N GLU A 123 18.88 -3.24 8.09
CA GLU A 123 18.59 -2.74 9.44
C GLU A 123 17.20 -2.11 9.51
N ILE A 124 16.82 -1.32 8.52
CA ILE A 124 15.50 -0.69 8.44
C ILE A 124 14.40 -1.75 8.32
N PHE A 125 14.59 -2.79 7.49
CA PHE A 125 13.59 -3.84 7.35
C PHE A 125 13.46 -4.68 8.63
N LYS A 126 14.58 -4.96 9.30
CA LYS A 126 14.58 -5.63 10.60
C LYS A 126 13.84 -4.82 11.66
N TRP A 127 14.08 -3.49 11.73
CA TRP A 127 13.36 -2.57 12.62
C TRP A 127 11.85 -2.58 12.33
N TYR A 128 11.44 -2.49 11.06
CA TYR A 128 10.04 -2.58 10.67
C TYR A 128 9.41 -3.89 11.14
N ASP A 129 10.09 -5.03 10.92
CA ASP A 129 9.54 -6.36 11.14
C ASP A 129 9.51 -6.74 12.63
N GLN A 130 10.47 -6.27 13.43
CA GLN A 130 10.62 -6.71 14.82
C GLN A 130 10.09 -5.72 15.86
N GLU A 131 10.02 -4.43 15.53
CA GLU A 131 9.60 -3.40 16.48
C GLU A 131 8.46 -2.54 15.94
N HIS A 132 8.68 -1.87 14.82
CA HIS A 132 7.82 -0.75 14.43
C HIS A 132 6.42 -1.20 14.02
N MET A 133 6.31 -2.14 13.09
CA MET A 133 5.01 -2.60 12.60
C MET A 133 4.24 -3.41 13.65
N PRO A 134 4.87 -4.38 14.37
CA PRO A 134 4.21 -5.04 15.49
C PRO A 134 3.77 -4.06 16.58
N GLY A 135 4.61 -3.07 16.92
CA GLY A 135 4.27 -2.05 17.91
C GLY A 135 3.07 -1.20 17.50
N LEU A 136 3.04 -0.70 16.25
CA LEU A 136 1.91 0.07 15.73
C LEU A 136 0.64 -0.77 15.61
N ALA A 137 0.75 -2.06 15.34
CA ALA A 137 -0.41 -2.96 15.33
C ALA A 137 -1.09 -3.06 16.70
N THR A 138 -0.37 -2.93 17.82
CA THR A 138 -0.97 -2.94 19.16
C THR A 138 -1.74 -1.68 19.53
N VAL A 139 -1.64 -0.62 18.73
CA VAL A 139 -2.30 0.66 19.03
C VAL A 139 -3.80 0.56 18.80
N PRO A 140 -4.65 0.95 19.77
CA PRO A 140 -6.09 1.04 19.54
C PRO A 140 -6.41 1.94 18.34
N GLY A 141 -7.26 1.44 17.44
CA GLY A 141 -7.57 2.08 16.17
C GLY A 141 -6.74 1.57 14.99
N CYS A 142 -5.64 0.82 15.21
CA CYS A 142 -4.97 0.10 14.15
C CYS A 142 -5.73 -1.21 13.84
N ILE A 143 -6.14 -1.38 12.59
CA ILE A 143 -6.87 -2.56 12.11
C ILE A 143 -5.90 -3.57 11.51
N LEU A 144 -5.01 -3.09 10.63
CA LEU A 144 -4.05 -3.92 9.92
C LEU A 144 -2.80 -3.11 9.62
N ALA A 145 -1.63 -3.70 9.87
CA ALA A 145 -0.35 -3.16 9.43
C ALA A 145 0.32 -4.13 8.47
N ARG A 146 0.73 -3.65 7.29
CA ARG A 146 1.38 -4.47 6.24
C ARG A 146 2.63 -3.79 5.73
N ARG A 147 3.70 -4.56 5.56
CA ARG A 147 4.88 -4.12 4.82
C ARG A 147 4.92 -4.79 3.45
N LEU A 148 4.88 -3.99 2.40
CA LEU A 148 4.94 -4.44 1.02
C LEU A 148 6.25 -3.97 0.38
N LEU A 149 6.84 -4.81 -0.46
CA LEU A 149 8.00 -4.47 -1.28
C LEU A 149 7.55 -4.28 -2.73
N ASN A 150 7.80 -3.08 -3.28
CA ASN A 150 7.57 -2.81 -4.69
C ASN A 150 8.71 -3.44 -5.52
N LEU A 151 8.35 -4.33 -6.44
CA LEU A 151 9.30 -5.07 -7.26
C LEU A 151 9.68 -4.33 -8.55
N ASP A 152 8.92 -3.30 -8.93
CA ASP A 152 9.02 -2.62 -10.21
C ASP A 152 9.56 -1.20 -10.14
N HIS A 153 9.17 -0.43 -9.12
CA HIS A 153 9.44 1.01 -9.06
C HIS A 153 9.93 1.45 -7.67
N ALA A 154 10.57 2.60 -7.63
CA ALA A 154 10.86 3.34 -6.39
C ALA A 154 9.68 4.27 -6.05
N PRO A 155 9.40 4.55 -4.76
CA PRO A 155 10.03 3.95 -3.60
C PRO A 155 9.72 2.46 -3.46
N ARG A 156 10.69 1.70 -2.92
CA ARG A 156 10.58 0.23 -2.86
C ARG A 156 9.82 -0.29 -1.65
N SER A 157 9.89 0.38 -0.51
CA SER A 157 9.27 -0.06 0.74
C SER A 157 7.97 0.70 0.99
N TYR A 158 6.90 -0.05 1.27
CA TYR A 158 5.58 0.45 1.61
C TYR A 158 5.20 -0.05 3.00
N ALA A 159 5.05 0.85 3.97
CA ALA A 159 4.43 0.55 5.25
C ALA A 159 3.00 1.06 5.23
N CYS A 160 2.04 0.15 5.17
CA CYS A 160 0.62 0.41 5.00
C CYS A 160 -0.14 0.12 6.30
N TYR A 161 -1.03 1.02 6.69
CA TYR A 161 -1.85 0.89 7.89
C TYR A 161 -3.31 1.18 7.57
N ASP A 162 -4.18 0.19 7.80
CA ASP A 162 -5.63 0.40 7.83
C ASP A 162 -6.03 0.81 9.24
N LEU A 163 -6.67 1.95 9.39
CA LEU A 163 -6.99 2.57 10.67
C LEU A 163 -8.49 2.86 10.76
N VAL A 164 -9.04 2.82 11.98
CA VAL A 164 -10.44 3.19 12.21
C VAL A 164 -10.68 4.66 11.86
N THR A 165 -9.78 5.54 12.31
CA THR A 165 -9.84 6.98 12.02
C THR A 165 -8.43 7.57 11.89
N HIS A 166 -8.34 8.80 11.37
CA HIS A 166 -7.05 9.50 11.23
C HIS A 166 -6.44 9.93 12.57
N GLU A 167 -7.24 10.10 13.63
CA GLU A 167 -6.77 10.48 14.96
C GLU A 167 -5.87 9.40 15.57
N THR A 168 -5.95 8.16 15.10
CA THR A 168 -5.04 7.08 15.51
C THR A 168 -3.58 7.48 15.33
N LEU A 169 -3.24 8.18 14.24
CA LEU A 169 -1.86 8.61 13.90
C LEU A 169 -1.25 9.60 14.90
N GLY A 170 -2.08 10.37 15.59
CA GLY A 170 -1.65 11.34 16.60
C GLY A 170 -1.84 10.88 18.03
N SER A 171 -2.36 9.67 18.23
CA SER A 171 -2.64 9.14 19.58
C SER A 171 -1.35 8.92 20.39
N PRO A 172 -1.40 9.10 21.72
CA PRO A 172 -0.20 8.89 22.55
C PRO A 172 0.44 7.51 22.37
N PRO A 173 -0.29 6.37 22.28
CA PRO A 173 0.32 5.07 22.00
C PRO A 173 1.03 5.00 20.64
N TRP A 174 0.44 5.59 19.59
CA TRP A 174 1.07 5.66 18.28
C TRP A 174 2.39 6.43 18.31
N LEU A 175 2.38 7.59 18.97
CA LEU A 175 3.57 8.44 19.10
C LEU A 175 4.65 7.75 19.93
N ALA A 176 4.29 6.99 20.97
CA ALA A 176 5.23 6.24 21.80
C ALA A 176 6.02 5.19 20.98
N VAL A 177 5.34 4.43 20.12
CA VAL A 177 6.01 3.47 19.22
C VAL A 177 6.96 4.15 18.25
N ARG A 178 6.66 5.38 17.84
CA ARG A 178 7.50 6.16 16.93
C ARG A 178 8.68 6.85 17.59
N ALA A 179 8.73 6.89 18.92
CA ALA A 179 9.75 7.57 19.72
C ALA A 179 10.72 6.59 20.40
N THR A 180 10.94 5.40 19.80
CA THR A 180 11.91 4.43 20.29
C THR A 180 13.33 4.79 19.85
N ALA A 181 14.33 4.34 20.61
CA ALA A 181 15.74 4.54 20.24
C ALA A 181 16.08 3.92 18.88
N TRP A 182 15.45 2.79 18.52
CA TRP A 182 15.68 2.16 17.22
C TRP A 182 15.02 2.96 16.08
N SER A 183 13.86 3.57 16.33
CA SER A 183 13.24 4.53 15.39
C SER A 183 14.16 5.73 15.10
N ASP A 184 14.84 6.25 16.13
CA ASP A 184 15.78 7.39 15.99
C ASP A 184 17.02 7.01 15.17
N ILE A 185 17.43 5.75 15.23
CA ILE A 185 18.55 5.21 14.42
C ILE A 185 18.12 5.00 12.97
N CYS A 186 16.97 4.38 12.70
CA CYS A 186 16.57 3.97 11.36
C CYS A 186 16.01 5.12 10.50
N ARG A 187 15.18 5.98 11.08
CA ARG A 187 14.43 7.01 10.32
C ARG A 187 15.28 8.07 9.61
N PRO A 188 16.45 8.48 10.10
CA PRO A 188 17.34 9.38 9.36
C PRO A 188 17.84 8.83 8.02
N HIS A 189 17.79 7.50 7.83
CA HIS A 189 18.25 6.81 6.64
C HIS A 189 17.12 6.49 5.63
N PHE A 190 15.98 7.13 5.83
CA PHE A 190 14.90 7.11 4.86
C PHE A 190 15.16 8.13 3.76
N THR A 191 15.08 7.68 2.50
CA THR A 191 15.20 8.54 1.32
C THR A 191 13.94 8.42 0.46
N ASN A 192 13.72 9.37 -0.45
CA ASN A 192 12.59 9.38 -1.38
C ASN A 192 11.24 9.08 -0.67
N THR A 193 11.04 9.69 0.50
CA THR A 193 9.90 9.35 1.37
C THR A 193 8.66 10.15 1.03
N ALA A 194 7.56 9.45 0.79
CA ALA A 194 6.21 10.02 0.71
C ALA A 194 5.32 9.46 1.84
N ARG A 195 4.41 10.29 2.33
CA ARG A 195 3.41 9.90 3.34
C ARG A 195 2.05 10.33 2.86
N THR A 196 1.17 9.38 2.64
CA THR A 196 -0.15 9.64 2.09
C THR A 196 -1.22 9.06 2.99
N LEU A 197 -2.20 9.89 3.31
CA LEU A 197 -3.42 9.47 4.00
C LEU A 197 -4.55 9.41 2.98
N PHE A 198 -5.14 8.25 2.85
CA PHE A 198 -6.27 7.99 1.99
C PHE A 198 -7.54 7.83 2.82
N GLU A 199 -8.64 8.38 2.33
CA GLU A 199 -9.96 8.07 2.85
C GLU A 199 -10.42 6.72 2.29
N GLN A 200 -11.00 5.90 3.15
CA GLN A 200 -11.74 4.72 2.72
C GLN A 200 -13.22 5.06 2.84
N PRO A 201 -13.94 5.27 1.74
CA PRO A 201 -15.37 5.45 1.82
C PRO A 201 -15.97 4.19 2.45
N ASN A 202 -16.82 4.39 3.46
CA ASN A 202 -17.57 3.30 4.07
C ASN A 202 -18.21 2.46 2.96
N ALA A 203 -17.89 1.16 2.94
CA ALA A 203 -18.46 0.19 2.01
C ALA A 203 -19.96 0.03 2.23
#